data_58863eb53e3cc6aa0b69a5b45dbdba3e
#
_entry.id   58863eb53e3cc6aa0b69a5b45dbdba3e
#
_cell.length_a   1.000
_cell.length_b   1.000
_cell.length_c   1.000
_cell.angle_alpha   90.00
_cell.angle_beta   90.00
_cell.angle_gamma   90.00
#
_symmetry.space_group_name_H-M   'P 1'
#
loop_
_entity.id
_entity.type
_entity.pdbx_description
1 polymer ?
#
loop_
_entity_poly.entity_id
_entity_poly.type
_entity_poly.pdbx_seq_one_letter_code
_entity_poly.pdbx_strand_id
1 'polypeptide(L)'
;MEQFDFLLDGPDEIAVEIAKQIKNIRKRKKITQKQMAARANVSYASYRKFEETGMISLFSFIKVMMELGMVKDLKAVFEKPSYRSIEEVINENK
;
A
#
# COMPACT_ATOMS: atom_id res chain seq x y z
N MET A 1 12.32 6.27 15.18
CA MET A 1 11.36 6.05 14.08
C MET A 1 10.24 5.17 14.58
N GLU A 2 9.04 5.60 14.34
CA GLU A 2 7.89 4.83 14.76
C GLU A 2 7.76 3.57 13.91
N GLN A 3 7.42 2.48 14.56
CA GLN A 3 7.18 1.22 13.90
C GLN A 3 5.70 0.91 13.93
N PHE A 4 5.23 0.20 12.91
CA PHE A 4 3.89 -0.34 12.98
C PHE A 4 3.78 -1.31 14.14
N ASP A 5 2.71 -1.18 14.88
CA ASP A 5 2.33 -2.18 15.84
C ASP A 5 1.00 -2.76 15.35
N PHE A 6 1.10 -3.74 14.48
CA PHE A 6 -0.07 -4.35 13.84
C PHE A 6 -0.99 -5.04 14.84
N LEU A 7 -0.52 -5.28 16.05
CA LEU A 7 -1.34 -5.90 17.08
C LEU A 7 -2.19 -4.89 17.82
N LEU A 8 -1.71 -3.64 17.93
CA LEU A 8 -2.38 -2.59 18.69
C LEU A 8 -3.10 -1.58 17.82
N ASP A 9 -2.60 -1.37 16.59
CA ASP A 9 -3.18 -0.37 15.71
C ASP A 9 -4.42 -0.92 15.00
N GLY A 10 -5.43 -0.06 14.88
CA GLY A 10 -6.60 -0.39 14.08
C GLY A 10 -6.36 -0.19 12.59
N PRO A 11 -7.33 -0.59 11.76
CA PRO A 11 -7.19 -0.47 10.30
C PRO A 11 -7.02 0.97 9.84
N ASP A 12 -7.62 1.93 10.54
CA ASP A 12 -7.52 3.35 10.20
C ASP A 12 -6.09 3.84 10.34
N GLU A 13 -5.47 3.53 11.46
CA GLU A 13 -4.10 3.94 11.76
C GLU A 13 -3.11 3.30 10.80
N ILE A 14 -3.34 2.04 10.47
CA ILE A 14 -2.49 1.33 9.52
C ILE A 14 -2.62 1.95 8.13
N ALA A 15 -3.83 2.27 7.71
CA ALA A 15 -4.07 2.90 6.41
C ALA A 15 -3.38 4.26 6.30
N VAL A 16 -3.49 5.08 7.34
CA VAL A 16 -2.84 6.38 7.39
C VAL A 16 -1.33 6.22 7.31
N GLU A 17 -0.77 5.24 8.03
CA GLU A 17 0.67 5.01 8.04
C GLU A 17 1.17 4.54 6.68
N ILE A 18 0.42 3.68 6.00
CA ILE A 18 0.76 3.26 4.64
C ILE A 18 0.75 4.47 3.70
N ALA A 19 -0.29 5.30 3.80
CA ALA A 19 -0.40 6.49 2.97
C ALA A 19 0.77 7.45 3.21
N LYS A 20 1.20 7.58 4.47
CA LYS A 20 2.35 8.40 4.83
C LYS A 20 3.63 7.88 4.18
N GLN A 21 3.82 6.57 4.15
CA GLN A 21 4.98 5.98 3.51
C GLN A 21 4.96 6.21 1.99
N ILE A 22 3.80 6.08 1.37
CA ILE A 22 3.64 6.36 -0.05
C ILE A 22 3.96 7.84 -0.34
N LYS A 23 3.46 8.74 0.50
CA LYS A 23 3.77 10.17 0.39
C LYS A 23 5.28 10.40 0.44
N ASN A 24 5.96 9.74 1.37
CA ASN A 24 7.42 9.91 1.50
C ASN A 24 8.16 9.39 0.28
N ILE A 25 7.72 8.26 -0.28
CA ILE A 25 8.31 7.74 -1.52
C ILE A 25 8.08 8.71 -2.66
N ARG A 26 6.86 9.24 -2.79
CA ARG A 26 6.54 10.24 -3.82
C ARG A 26 7.45 11.46 -3.70
N LYS A 27 7.61 11.96 -2.47
CA LYS A 27 8.47 13.15 -2.23
C LYS A 27 9.92 12.87 -2.58
N ARG A 28 10.43 11.71 -2.25
CA ARG A 28 11.81 11.35 -2.62
C ARG A 28 12.00 11.30 -4.13
N LYS A 29 10.96 10.97 -4.87
CA LYS A 29 10.98 10.98 -6.32
C LYS A 29 10.72 12.38 -6.90
N LYS A 30 10.49 13.38 -6.05
CA LYS A 30 10.24 14.76 -6.43
C LYS A 30 9.03 14.90 -7.35
N ILE A 31 8.01 14.13 -7.06
CA ILE A 31 6.75 14.14 -7.79
C ILE A 31 5.70 14.84 -6.93
N THR A 32 4.97 15.80 -7.50
CA THR A 32 3.88 16.45 -6.77
C THR A 32 2.67 15.53 -6.70
N GLN A 33 1.73 15.86 -5.82
CA GLN A 33 0.47 15.11 -5.73
C GLN A 33 -0.29 15.11 -7.05
N LYS A 34 -0.32 16.28 -7.72
CA LYS A 34 -0.99 16.39 -9.02
C LYS A 34 -0.34 15.50 -10.07
N GLN A 35 0.99 15.52 -10.09
CA GLN A 35 1.75 14.69 -11.04
C GLN A 35 1.51 13.20 -10.78
N MET A 36 1.53 12.79 -9.51
CA MET A 36 1.29 11.41 -9.17
C MET A 36 -0.11 10.98 -9.59
N ALA A 37 -1.12 11.78 -9.29
CA ALA A 37 -2.49 11.48 -9.66
C ALA A 37 -2.62 11.34 -11.19
N ALA A 38 -2.06 12.28 -11.94
CA ALA A 38 -2.11 12.23 -13.40
C ALA A 38 -1.42 10.99 -13.95
N ARG A 39 -0.23 10.67 -13.46
CA ARG A 39 0.54 9.52 -13.92
C ARG A 39 -0.14 8.20 -13.59
N ALA A 40 -0.76 8.12 -12.41
CA ALA A 40 -1.46 6.92 -11.97
C ALA A 40 -2.88 6.83 -12.54
N ASN A 41 -3.32 7.85 -13.26
CA ASN A 41 -4.69 7.93 -13.77
C ASN A 41 -5.72 7.82 -12.64
N VAL A 42 -5.49 8.57 -11.58
CA VAL A 42 -6.38 8.71 -10.44
C VAL A 42 -6.72 10.19 -10.32
N SER A 43 -7.95 10.52 -9.92
CA SER A 43 -8.31 11.92 -9.75
C SER A 43 -7.42 12.56 -8.68
N TYR A 44 -7.10 13.83 -8.85
CA TYR A 44 -6.30 14.55 -7.88
C TYR A 44 -6.96 14.56 -6.51
N ALA A 45 -8.28 14.77 -6.48
CA ALA A 45 -9.03 14.79 -5.23
C ALA A 45 -8.95 13.44 -4.50
N SER A 46 -9.06 12.33 -5.24
CA SER A 46 -8.96 11.00 -4.66
C SER A 46 -7.55 10.72 -4.14
N TYR A 47 -6.54 11.09 -4.91
CA TYR A 47 -5.16 10.86 -4.49
C TYR A 47 -4.82 11.68 -3.26
N ARG A 48 -5.19 12.96 -3.25
CA ARG A 48 -4.95 13.84 -2.11
C ARG A 48 -5.63 13.31 -0.85
N LYS A 49 -6.88 12.87 -0.99
CA LYS A 49 -7.61 12.29 0.14
C LYS A 49 -6.91 11.04 0.67
N PHE A 50 -6.37 10.22 -0.24
CA PHE A 50 -5.63 9.03 0.17
C PHE A 50 -4.43 9.39 1.06
N GLU A 51 -3.60 10.35 0.64
CA GLU A 51 -2.43 10.72 1.44
C GLU A 51 -2.84 11.29 2.80
N GLU A 52 -4.00 11.92 2.87
CA GLU A 52 -4.49 12.54 4.08
C GLU A 52 -5.18 11.56 5.03
N THR A 53 -5.94 10.62 4.51
CA THR A 53 -6.81 9.74 5.30
C THR A 53 -6.48 8.27 5.20
N GLY A 54 -5.67 7.86 4.25
CA GLY A 54 -5.44 6.45 3.97
C GLY A 54 -6.54 5.79 3.16
N MET A 55 -7.60 6.52 2.82
CA MET A 55 -8.76 5.95 2.13
C MET A 55 -8.61 6.04 0.62
N ILE A 56 -8.67 4.89 -0.04
CA ILE A 56 -8.57 4.78 -1.48
C ILE A 56 -9.16 3.43 -1.90
N SER A 57 -9.69 3.34 -3.10
CA SER A 57 -10.13 2.04 -3.61
C SER A 57 -8.90 1.18 -3.88
N LEU A 58 -9.06 -0.13 -3.74
CA LEU A 58 -7.97 -1.05 -4.05
C LEU A 58 -7.48 -0.86 -5.48
N PHE A 59 -8.42 -0.70 -6.41
CA PHE A 59 -8.08 -0.51 -7.82
C PHE A 59 -7.18 0.71 -8.02
N SER A 60 -7.55 1.84 -7.42
CA SER A 60 -6.74 3.07 -7.52
C SER A 60 -5.41 2.93 -6.80
N PHE A 61 -5.39 2.23 -5.67
CA PHE A 61 -4.15 1.95 -4.95
C PHE A 61 -3.17 1.16 -5.82
N ILE A 62 -3.68 0.16 -6.53
CA ILE A 62 -2.85 -0.62 -7.45
C ILE A 62 -2.26 0.27 -8.53
N LYS A 63 -3.04 1.21 -9.09
CA LYS A 63 -2.54 2.14 -10.09
C LYS A 63 -1.41 3.02 -9.54
N VAL A 64 -1.53 3.45 -8.29
CA VAL A 64 -0.47 4.22 -7.62
C VAL A 64 0.78 3.35 -7.46
N MET A 65 0.63 2.12 -7.01
CA MET A 65 1.75 1.20 -6.83
C MET A 65 2.44 0.90 -8.16
N MET A 66 1.68 0.79 -9.24
CA MET A 66 2.25 0.61 -10.57
C MET A 66 3.12 1.81 -10.97
N GLU A 67 2.63 3.01 -10.73
CA GLU A 67 3.39 4.22 -11.04
C GLU A 67 4.68 4.32 -10.23
N LEU A 68 4.65 3.85 -8.99
CA LEU A 68 5.82 3.84 -8.13
C LEU A 68 6.76 2.67 -8.41
N GLY A 69 6.38 1.75 -9.30
CA GLY A 69 7.19 0.57 -9.59
C GLY A 69 7.20 -0.45 -8.46
N MET A 70 6.15 -0.50 -7.66
CA MET A 70 6.08 -1.32 -6.44
C MET A 70 5.10 -2.48 -6.54
N VAL A 71 4.65 -2.81 -7.75
CA VAL A 71 3.67 -3.90 -7.93
C VAL A 71 4.24 -5.24 -7.48
N LYS A 72 5.52 -5.49 -7.76
CA LYS A 72 6.16 -6.74 -7.34
C LYS A 72 6.15 -6.87 -5.81
N ASP A 73 6.41 -5.77 -5.12
CA ASP A 73 6.39 -5.76 -3.65
C ASP A 73 4.99 -6.03 -3.13
N LEU A 74 3.99 -5.43 -3.75
CA LEU A 74 2.61 -5.63 -3.37
C LEU A 74 2.19 -7.10 -3.56
N LYS A 75 2.52 -7.67 -4.73
CA LYS A 75 2.19 -9.07 -5.01
C LYS A 75 2.92 -10.02 -4.08
N ALA A 76 4.16 -9.69 -3.73
CA ALA A 76 4.97 -10.53 -2.85
C ALA A 76 4.33 -10.75 -1.49
N VAL A 77 3.55 -9.79 -1.01
CA VAL A 77 2.82 -9.92 0.26
C VAL A 77 1.90 -11.14 0.24
N PHE A 78 1.31 -11.44 -0.92
CA PHE A 78 0.33 -12.51 -1.06
C PHE A 78 0.94 -13.80 -1.60
N GLU A 79 2.10 -13.71 -2.22
CA GLU A 79 2.80 -14.88 -2.78
C GLU A 79 3.77 -15.50 -1.78
N LYS A 80 4.12 -14.77 -0.74
CA LYS A 80 4.99 -15.26 0.30
C LYS A 80 4.38 -16.49 0.96
N PRO A 81 5.17 -17.54 1.17
CA PRO A 81 4.67 -18.68 1.94
C PRO A 81 4.19 -18.21 3.29
N SER A 82 3.03 -18.68 3.70
CA SER A 82 2.55 -18.44 5.04
C SER A 82 3.47 -19.14 6.02
N TYR A 83 3.88 -18.44 7.07
CA TYR A 83 4.68 -19.04 8.13
C TYR A 83 3.82 -19.72 9.19
N ARG A 84 2.59 -20.05 8.83
CA ARG A 84 1.76 -20.94 9.63
C ARG A 84 2.39 -22.33 9.62
N SER A 85 1.81 -23.24 10.38
CA SER A 85 2.38 -24.57 10.52
C SER A 85 2.52 -25.29 9.18
N ILE A 86 3.52 -26.17 9.11
CA ILE A 86 3.72 -27.04 7.96
C ILE A 86 2.46 -27.87 7.69
N GLU A 87 1.75 -28.25 8.73
CA GLU A 87 0.51 -29.01 8.61
C GLU A 87 -0.55 -28.26 7.82
N GLU A 88 -0.68 -26.97 8.03
CA GLU A 88 -1.62 -26.15 7.27
C GLU A 88 -1.27 -26.11 5.78
N VAL A 89 0.01 -25.97 5.48
CA VAL A 89 0.48 -25.95 4.10
C VAL A 89 0.19 -27.30 3.44
N ILE A 90 0.45 -28.39 4.11
CA ILE A 90 0.18 -29.73 3.61
C ILE A 90 -1.31 -29.91 3.35
N ASN A 91 -2.14 -29.45 4.26
CA ASN A 91 -3.58 -29.58 4.13
C ASN A 91 -4.13 -28.76 2.96
N GLU A 92 -3.57 -27.59 2.71
CA GLU A 92 -3.98 -26.75 1.57
C GLU A 92 -3.66 -27.42 0.23
N ASN A 93 -2.66 -28.27 0.20
CA ASN A 93 -2.23 -28.94 -1.04
C ASN A 93 -2.90 -30.29 -1.30
N LYS A 94 -3.83 -30.68 -0.47
CA LYS A 94 -4.55 -31.94 -0.65
C LYS A 94 -5.73 -31.82 -1.60
#